data_66dddd90369ab4cbf5a92e8ef379dc2c
#
_entry.id   66dddd90369ab4cbf5a92e8ef379dc2c
#
_cell.length_a   1.000
_cell.length_b   1.000
_cell.length_c   1.000
_cell.angle_alpha   90.00
_cell.angle_beta   90.00
_cell.angle_gamma   90.00
#
_symmetry.space_group_name_H-M   'P 1'
#
loop_
_entity.id
_entity.type
_entity.pdbx_description
1 polymer ?
#
loop_
_entity_poly.entity_id
_entity_poly.type
_entity_poly.pdbx_seq_one_letter_code
_entity_poly.pdbx_strand_id
1 'polypeptide(L)'
;MVGTGALLLVLSACGSAQNATPGAGGGPTLPTATSPSEAPPPGIAPGEVPPDGKPVTKIDATALAPDQPRTVWTQGDGKTVGVVAQEGGCGKASASVLEQGASAVKIELVETTPLTKQMCTMDIRFPPLTVQLSEPLGERTVVLTSRQEQK
;
A
#
# COMPACT_ATOMS: atom_id res chain seq x y z
N MET A 1 28.26 -44.08 37.46
CA MET A 1 29.59 -43.98 36.86
C MET A 1 29.90 -42.52 36.63
N VAL A 2 30.98 -42.12 37.28
CA VAL A 2 31.50 -40.76 37.41
C VAL A 2 32.25 -40.40 36.13
N GLY A 3 32.10 -39.21 35.65
CA GLY A 3 32.88 -38.67 34.53
C GLY A 3 33.03 -37.16 34.65
N THR A 4 34.04 -36.76 35.36
CA THR A 4 34.52 -35.39 35.57
C THR A 4 35.41 -34.98 34.38
N GLY A 5 35.33 -33.70 33.95
CA GLY A 5 36.28 -33.14 32.95
C GLY A 5 35.90 -31.74 32.54
N ALA A 6 36.45 -30.84 33.22
CA ALA A 6 37.49 -29.84 33.02
C ALA A 6 37.11 -28.62 32.18
N LEU A 7 37.01 -27.56 32.89
CA LEU A 7 37.15 -26.12 32.73
C LEU A 7 38.33 -25.71 31.84
N LEU A 8 38.11 -24.83 30.85
CA LEU A 8 39.15 -23.98 30.29
C LEU A 8 38.55 -22.58 29.97
N LEU A 9 38.91 -21.66 30.86
CA LEU A 9 38.84 -20.21 30.69
C LEU A 9 39.95 -19.76 29.74
N VAL A 10 39.63 -18.98 28.73
CA VAL A 10 40.61 -18.13 28.05
C VAL A 10 40.09 -16.70 28.00
N LEU A 11 40.69 -15.88 28.84
CA LEU A 11 40.68 -14.44 28.76
C LEU A 11 41.72 -13.98 27.73
N SER A 12 41.36 -13.05 26.85
CA SER A 12 42.30 -12.15 26.16
C SER A 12 41.50 -10.94 25.75
N ALA A 13 41.62 -9.87 26.39
CA ALA A 13 42.63 -8.81 26.39
C ALA A 13 42.36 -7.74 25.35
N CYS A 14 42.10 -6.56 25.88
CA CYS A 14 42.13 -5.21 25.34
C CYS A 14 43.03 -4.98 24.13
N GLY A 15 42.55 -4.28 23.15
CA GLY A 15 43.31 -3.67 22.06
C GLY A 15 42.93 -2.21 21.90
N SER A 16 43.86 -1.37 22.20
CA SER A 16 43.92 0.06 22.39
C SER A 16 43.45 0.89 21.16
N ALA A 17 42.91 2.03 21.44
CA ALA A 17 42.75 3.17 20.56
C ALA A 17 44.13 3.60 19.98
N GLN A 18 44.17 3.82 18.69
CA GLN A 18 45.24 4.59 18.07
C GLN A 18 44.64 5.75 17.24
N ASN A 19 44.91 6.92 17.79
CA ASN A 19 44.84 8.19 17.09
C ASN A 19 45.82 8.17 15.91
N ALA A 20 45.37 8.45 14.71
CA ALA A 20 46.23 8.79 13.59
C ALA A 20 45.69 10.02 12.84
N THR A 21 46.54 10.97 12.79
CA THR A 21 46.56 12.30 12.19
C THR A 21 46.28 12.28 10.66
N PRO A 22 45.84 13.40 10.05
CA PRO A 22 45.29 13.41 8.70
C PRO A 22 46.35 13.34 7.62
N GLY A 23 46.23 12.38 6.73
CA GLY A 23 46.96 12.29 5.48
C GLY A 23 46.04 12.58 4.32
N ALA A 24 46.34 13.66 3.57
CA ALA A 24 45.69 13.97 2.30
C ALA A 24 46.02 12.90 1.26
N GLY A 25 44.99 12.20 0.78
CA GLY A 25 45.11 11.25 -0.33
C GLY A 25 43.74 11.17 -1.01
N GLY A 26 43.65 11.77 -2.20
CA GLY A 26 42.46 11.69 -3.06
C GLY A 26 42.21 10.24 -3.49
N GLY A 27 41.19 9.62 -2.95
CA GLY A 27 40.62 8.37 -3.44
C GLY A 27 39.47 8.65 -4.41
N PRO A 28 39.25 7.80 -5.41
CA PRO A 28 38.16 8.00 -6.37
C PRO A 28 36.82 7.97 -5.63
N THR A 29 36.09 9.08 -5.75
CA THR A 29 34.70 9.17 -5.29
C THR A 29 33.85 8.20 -6.12
N LEU A 30 33.47 7.10 -5.50
CA LEU A 30 32.37 6.28 -6.00
C LEU A 30 31.11 7.17 -6.10
N PRO A 31 30.44 7.22 -7.27
CA PRO A 31 29.16 7.89 -7.34
C PRO A 31 28.20 7.15 -6.41
N THR A 32 27.78 7.84 -5.35
CA THR A 32 26.65 7.43 -4.54
C THR A 32 25.43 7.47 -5.46
N ALA A 33 25.01 6.30 -5.95
CA ALA A 33 23.75 6.16 -6.62
C ALA A 33 22.66 6.41 -5.55
N THR A 34 22.24 7.65 -5.44
CA THR A 34 21.00 8.00 -4.75
C THR A 34 19.88 7.52 -5.66
N SER A 35 19.46 6.27 -5.44
CA SER A 35 18.17 5.80 -5.95
C SER A 35 17.12 6.66 -5.26
N PRO A 36 16.32 7.46 -5.99
CA PRO A 36 15.16 8.09 -5.38
C PRO A 36 14.24 6.94 -4.96
N SER A 37 14.20 6.66 -3.67
CA SER A 37 13.12 5.89 -3.07
C SER A 37 11.90 6.78 -3.18
N GLU A 38 11.18 6.64 -4.28
CA GLU A 38 9.87 7.26 -4.45
C GLU A 38 8.98 6.63 -3.37
N ALA A 39 8.74 7.40 -2.32
CA ALA A 39 7.78 7.00 -1.30
C ALA A 39 6.43 6.79 -2.01
N PRO A 40 5.70 5.70 -1.70
CA PRO A 40 4.37 5.52 -2.24
C PRO A 40 3.54 6.78 -1.92
N PRO A 41 2.68 7.23 -2.85
CA PRO A 41 1.85 8.40 -2.62
C PRO A 41 1.08 8.21 -1.31
N PRO A 42 0.99 9.25 -0.47
CA PRO A 42 0.24 9.16 0.77
C PRO A 42 -1.18 8.72 0.47
N GLY A 43 -1.65 7.69 1.18
CA GLY A 43 -3.03 7.25 1.09
C GLY A 43 -3.97 8.41 1.46
N ILE A 44 -5.13 8.45 0.84
CA ILE A 44 -6.19 9.39 1.22
C ILE A 44 -6.87 8.83 2.46
N ALA A 45 -7.16 9.68 3.45
CA ALA A 45 -7.89 9.23 4.62
C ALA A 45 -9.30 8.73 4.22
N PRO A 46 -9.83 7.69 4.90
CA PRO A 46 -11.19 7.25 4.66
C PRO A 46 -12.17 8.44 4.81
N GLY A 47 -12.97 8.69 3.77
CA GLY A 47 -13.90 9.83 3.74
C GLY A 47 -13.35 11.10 3.07
N GLU A 48 -12.07 11.17 2.76
CA GLU A 48 -11.46 12.28 2.04
C GLU A 48 -11.57 12.10 0.53
N VAL A 49 -11.91 13.18 -0.17
CA VAL A 49 -11.98 13.22 -1.64
C VAL A 49 -10.86 14.12 -2.15
N PRO A 50 -10.14 13.75 -3.22
CA PRO A 50 -9.13 14.61 -3.81
C PRO A 50 -9.67 16.00 -4.16
N PRO A 51 -8.83 17.05 -4.16
CA PRO A 51 -9.28 18.43 -4.43
C PRO A 51 -9.97 18.63 -5.79
N ASP A 52 -9.62 17.82 -6.78
CA ASP A 52 -10.21 17.81 -8.14
C ASP A 52 -11.38 16.82 -8.27
N GLY A 53 -11.68 16.08 -7.21
CA GLY A 53 -12.75 15.10 -7.15
C GLY A 53 -14.09 15.73 -6.80
N LYS A 54 -15.16 15.29 -7.50
CA LYS A 54 -16.55 15.61 -7.15
C LYS A 54 -17.13 14.44 -6.37
N PRO A 55 -17.52 14.61 -5.10
CA PRO A 55 -18.09 13.53 -4.30
C PRO A 55 -19.31 12.89 -4.95
N VAL A 56 -19.39 11.57 -4.91
CA VAL A 56 -20.58 10.81 -5.32
C VAL A 56 -21.40 10.49 -4.06
N THR A 57 -22.69 10.79 -4.09
CA THR A 57 -23.59 10.55 -2.96
C THR A 57 -24.50 9.33 -3.16
N LYS A 58 -24.73 8.92 -4.41
CA LYS A 58 -25.53 7.73 -4.73
C LYS A 58 -24.63 6.49 -4.73
N ILE A 59 -24.43 5.92 -3.55
CA ILE A 59 -23.57 4.75 -3.35
C ILE A 59 -24.37 3.65 -2.67
N ASP A 60 -24.37 2.47 -3.25
CA ASP A 60 -24.77 1.23 -2.60
C ASP A 60 -23.52 0.45 -2.22
N ALA A 61 -23.23 0.42 -0.94
CA ALA A 61 -22.08 -0.28 -0.34
C ALA A 61 -22.54 -1.37 0.65
N THR A 62 -23.74 -1.91 0.47
CA THR A 62 -24.30 -2.94 1.35
C THR A 62 -23.51 -4.24 1.32
N ALA A 63 -22.79 -4.51 0.23
CA ALA A 63 -21.92 -5.66 0.06
C ALA A 63 -20.49 -5.47 0.60
N LEU A 64 -20.15 -4.28 1.11
CA LEU A 64 -18.87 -4.04 1.78
C LEU A 64 -18.96 -4.38 3.28
N ALA A 65 -17.85 -4.80 3.86
CA ALA A 65 -17.74 -4.92 5.30
C ALA A 65 -17.92 -3.53 5.97
N PRO A 66 -18.43 -3.48 7.23
CA PRO A 66 -18.73 -2.21 7.89
C PRO A 66 -17.54 -1.26 8.06
N ASP A 67 -16.34 -1.81 8.16
CA ASP A 67 -15.07 -1.12 8.37
C ASP A 67 -14.39 -0.67 7.05
N GLN A 68 -14.93 -1.10 5.90
CA GLN A 68 -14.37 -0.70 4.61
C GLN A 68 -14.81 0.72 4.21
N PRO A 69 -13.91 1.51 3.56
CA PRO A 69 -14.24 2.85 3.09
C PRO A 69 -15.38 2.85 2.07
N ARG A 70 -16.20 3.91 2.10
CA ARG A 70 -17.31 4.13 1.18
C ARG A 70 -17.17 5.44 0.41
N THR A 71 -15.93 5.93 0.30
CA THR A 71 -15.62 7.18 -0.38
C THR A 71 -15.52 6.96 -1.88
N VAL A 72 -16.33 7.67 -2.64
CA VAL A 72 -16.38 7.63 -4.11
C VAL A 72 -16.45 9.05 -4.64
N TRP A 73 -15.75 9.32 -5.74
CA TRP A 73 -15.77 10.60 -6.43
C TRP A 73 -15.67 10.42 -7.94
N THR A 74 -16.00 11.45 -8.69
CA THR A 74 -15.71 11.53 -10.13
C THR A 74 -14.68 12.61 -10.41
N GLN A 75 -13.94 12.48 -11.50
CA GLN A 75 -12.95 13.46 -11.96
C GLN A 75 -13.22 13.85 -13.42
N GLY A 76 -12.72 15.03 -13.80
CA GLY A 76 -12.78 15.52 -15.16
C GLY A 76 -14.22 15.59 -15.71
N ASP A 77 -14.44 14.88 -16.81
CA ASP A 77 -15.74 14.80 -17.51
C ASP A 77 -16.75 13.83 -16.84
N GLY A 78 -16.39 13.25 -15.68
CA GLY A 78 -17.21 12.29 -14.95
C GLY A 78 -17.10 10.85 -15.43
N LYS A 79 -16.18 10.54 -16.34
CA LYS A 79 -15.89 9.17 -16.78
C LYS A 79 -14.87 8.48 -15.86
N THR A 80 -14.02 9.25 -15.22
CA THR A 80 -13.10 8.69 -14.21
C THR A 80 -13.82 8.65 -12.88
N VAL A 81 -13.97 7.45 -12.32
CA VAL A 81 -14.53 7.24 -10.98
C VAL A 81 -13.41 6.79 -10.05
N GLY A 82 -13.23 7.54 -8.97
CA GLY A 82 -12.30 7.23 -7.92
C GLY A 82 -12.99 6.56 -6.75
N VAL A 83 -12.30 5.64 -6.09
CA VAL A 83 -12.74 4.94 -4.88
C VAL A 83 -11.59 4.82 -3.91
N VAL A 84 -11.86 4.89 -2.61
CA VAL A 84 -10.87 4.53 -1.59
C VAL A 84 -11.02 3.04 -1.31
N ALA A 85 -9.94 2.28 -1.52
CA ALA A 85 -9.90 0.88 -1.15
C ALA A 85 -9.18 0.68 0.18
N GLN A 86 -9.20 -0.53 0.71
CA GLN A 86 -8.43 -0.94 1.86
C GLN A 86 -7.46 -2.03 1.46
N GLU A 87 -6.23 -1.96 1.96
CA GLU A 87 -5.24 -3.04 1.85
C GLU A 87 -4.47 -3.17 3.16
N GLY A 88 -4.11 -4.38 3.52
CA GLY A 88 -3.38 -4.66 4.75
C GLY A 88 -2.13 -5.49 4.52
N GLY A 89 -1.08 -5.24 5.29
CA GLY A 89 0.14 -6.03 5.26
C GLY A 89 0.76 -6.14 3.88
N CYS A 90 0.85 -7.36 3.35
CA CYS A 90 1.31 -7.64 1.99
C CYS A 90 0.21 -7.54 0.92
N GLY A 91 -1.01 -7.24 1.31
CA GLY A 91 -2.14 -7.08 0.39
C GLY A 91 -1.97 -5.89 -0.54
N LYS A 92 -2.49 -6.04 -1.76
CA LYS A 92 -2.56 -4.99 -2.77
C LYS A 92 -3.99 -4.86 -3.27
N ALA A 93 -4.55 -3.66 -3.12
CA ALA A 93 -5.89 -3.36 -3.60
C ALA A 93 -5.89 -2.99 -5.08
N SER A 94 -6.94 -3.39 -5.77
CA SER A 94 -7.25 -2.99 -7.14
C SER A 94 -8.75 -2.77 -7.28
N ALA A 95 -9.15 -1.99 -8.29
CA ALA A 95 -10.53 -1.73 -8.61
C ALA A 95 -10.82 -2.06 -10.07
N SER A 96 -11.99 -2.62 -10.34
CA SER A 96 -12.45 -2.91 -11.70
C SER A 96 -13.94 -2.62 -11.86
N VAL A 97 -14.33 -2.23 -13.06
CA VAL A 97 -15.75 -2.08 -13.42
C VAL A 97 -16.26 -3.43 -13.88
N LEU A 98 -17.22 -3.98 -13.14
CA LEU A 98 -17.89 -5.24 -13.53
C LEU A 98 -19.05 -5.01 -14.49
N GLU A 99 -19.79 -3.93 -14.29
CA GLU A 99 -21.01 -3.66 -15.06
C GLU A 99 -21.26 -2.16 -15.18
N GLN A 100 -21.72 -1.73 -16.33
CA GLN A 100 -22.15 -0.36 -16.60
C GLN A 100 -23.57 -0.38 -17.16
N GLY A 101 -24.55 -0.33 -16.26
CA GLY A 101 -25.97 -0.25 -16.61
C GLY A 101 -26.48 1.18 -16.75
N ALA A 102 -27.71 1.33 -17.19
CA ALA A 102 -28.36 2.65 -17.34
C ALA A 102 -28.61 3.35 -15.99
N SER A 103 -28.85 2.59 -14.91
CA SER A 103 -29.18 3.12 -13.57
C SER A 103 -28.05 2.94 -12.56
N ALA A 104 -27.10 2.05 -12.82
CA ALA A 104 -26.02 1.73 -11.89
C ALA A 104 -24.73 1.35 -12.60
N VAL A 105 -23.61 1.59 -11.90
CA VAL A 105 -22.27 1.11 -12.24
C VAL A 105 -21.76 0.26 -11.09
N LYS A 106 -21.39 -0.99 -11.37
CA LYS A 106 -20.86 -1.91 -10.39
C LYS A 106 -19.34 -1.93 -10.42
N ILE A 107 -18.72 -1.61 -9.30
CA ILE A 107 -17.27 -1.59 -9.13
C ILE A 107 -16.89 -2.63 -8.08
N GLU A 108 -15.95 -3.50 -8.42
CA GLU A 108 -15.38 -4.49 -7.52
C GLU A 108 -14.02 -4.03 -7.03
N LEU A 109 -13.83 -4.07 -5.72
CA LEU A 109 -12.56 -3.89 -5.05
C LEU A 109 -11.97 -5.27 -4.74
N VAL A 110 -10.74 -5.52 -5.16
CA VAL A 110 -10.06 -6.79 -4.93
C VAL A 110 -8.78 -6.55 -4.17
N GLU A 111 -8.66 -7.16 -2.99
CA GLU A 111 -7.39 -7.23 -2.28
C GLU A 111 -6.70 -8.54 -2.63
N THR A 112 -5.53 -8.47 -3.28
CA THR A 112 -4.71 -9.63 -3.63
C THR A 112 -3.58 -9.78 -2.64
N THR A 113 -3.49 -10.95 -2.00
CA THR A 113 -2.42 -11.30 -1.05
C THR A 113 -1.52 -12.38 -1.65
N PRO A 114 -0.17 -12.29 -1.53
CA PRO A 114 0.74 -13.32 -2.03
C PRO A 114 0.52 -14.68 -1.36
N LEU A 115 0.58 -15.75 -2.14
CA LEU A 115 0.56 -17.13 -1.63
C LEU A 115 1.83 -17.50 -0.88
N THR A 116 2.95 -16.85 -1.19
CA THR A 116 4.24 -17.14 -0.56
C THR A 116 4.27 -16.59 0.86
N LYS A 117 4.73 -17.42 1.81
CA LYS A 117 4.96 -16.98 3.19
C LYS A 117 6.07 -15.93 3.19
N GLN A 118 5.72 -14.72 3.52
CA GLN A 118 6.64 -13.60 3.70
C GLN A 118 6.27 -12.83 4.95
N MET A 119 7.21 -12.06 5.48
CA MET A 119 6.91 -11.16 6.59
C MET A 119 6.11 -9.97 6.05
N CYS A 120 4.90 -9.80 6.53
CA CYS A 120 4.04 -8.67 6.20
C CYS A 120 3.99 -7.70 7.38
N THR A 121 3.86 -6.43 7.07
CA THR A 121 3.57 -5.39 8.07
C THR A 121 2.16 -5.57 8.63
N MET A 122 1.90 -5.04 9.82
CA MET A 122 0.56 -5.07 10.45
C MET A 122 -0.17 -3.74 10.25
N ASP A 123 0.12 -3.04 9.16
CA ASP A 123 -0.51 -1.77 8.82
C ASP A 123 -1.76 -1.97 7.95
N ILE A 124 -2.65 -1.00 8.01
CA ILE A 124 -3.77 -0.87 7.09
C ILE A 124 -3.57 0.41 6.29
N ARG A 125 -3.73 0.32 4.98
CA ARG A 125 -3.58 1.44 4.06
C ARG A 125 -4.87 1.65 3.28
N PHE A 126 -5.09 2.88 2.86
CA PHE A 126 -6.28 3.28 2.12
C PHE A 126 -5.89 3.93 0.78
N PRO A 127 -5.46 3.14 -0.21
CA PRO A 127 -5.08 3.68 -1.50
C PRO A 127 -6.29 4.23 -2.26
N PRO A 128 -6.16 5.44 -2.86
CA PRO A 128 -7.10 5.92 -3.85
C PRO A 128 -6.89 5.16 -5.16
N LEU A 129 -7.95 4.57 -5.68
CA LEU A 129 -7.96 3.86 -6.95
C LEU A 129 -8.90 4.55 -7.93
N THR A 130 -8.63 4.43 -9.22
CA THR A 130 -9.51 4.98 -10.25
C THR A 130 -9.87 3.92 -11.27
N VAL A 131 -11.10 3.99 -11.78
CA VAL A 131 -11.60 3.20 -12.90
C VAL A 131 -12.15 4.12 -14.00
N GLN A 132 -12.10 3.66 -15.23
CA GLN A 132 -12.64 4.39 -16.38
C GLN A 132 -13.99 3.82 -16.82
N LEU A 133 -14.94 4.70 -16.99
CA LEU A 133 -16.24 4.37 -17.55
C LEU A 133 -16.30 4.70 -19.05
N SER A 134 -17.14 4.00 -19.79
CA SER A 134 -17.44 4.30 -21.19
C SER A 134 -18.18 5.64 -21.34
N GLU A 135 -19.06 5.96 -20.37
CA GLU A 135 -19.84 7.18 -20.31
C GLU A 135 -19.73 7.86 -18.94
N PRO A 136 -19.94 9.18 -18.85
CA PRO A 136 -19.95 9.87 -17.55
C PRO A 136 -20.89 9.19 -16.56
N LEU A 137 -20.51 9.13 -15.28
CA LEU A 137 -21.31 8.50 -14.22
C LEU A 137 -22.73 9.09 -14.16
N GLY A 138 -22.84 10.41 -14.25
CA GLY A 138 -24.13 11.12 -14.19
C GLY A 138 -24.88 10.82 -12.88
N GLU A 139 -26.17 10.50 -13.02
CA GLU A 139 -27.06 10.22 -11.89
C GLU A 139 -27.11 8.73 -11.49
N ARG A 140 -26.26 7.88 -12.10
CA ARG A 140 -26.23 6.45 -11.80
C ARG A 140 -25.71 6.19 -10.38
N THR A 141 -26.21 5.13 -9.78
CA THR A 141 -25.73 4.66 -8.48
C THR A 141 -24.43 3.88 -8.65
N VAL A 142 -23.45 4.14 -7.80
CA VAL A 142 -22.24 3.29 -7.72
C VAL A 142 -22.50 2.16 -6.74
N VAL A 143 -22.47 0.92 -7.22
CA VAL A 143 -22.58 -0.28 -6.40
C VAL A 143 -21.18 -0.80 -6.14
N LEU A 144 -20.78 -0.83 -4.87
CA LEU A 144 -19.46 -1.31 -4.44
C LEU A 144 -19.57 -2.75 -3.94
N THR A 145 -18.66 -3.58 -4.41
CA THR A 145 -18.46 -4.95 -3.90
C THR A 145 -16.98 -5.15 -3.59
N SER A 146 -16.67 -6.08 -2.70
CA SER A 146 -15.28 -6.42 -2.41
C SER A 146 -15.08 -7.93 -2.31
N ARG A 147 -13.87 -8.37 -2.66
CA ARG A 147 -13.40 -9.74 -2.43
C ARG A 147 -11.92 -9.79 -2.13
N GLN A 148 -11.50 -10.85 -1.48
CA GLN A 148 -10.09 -11.15 -1.27
C GLN A 148 -9.66 -12.28 -2.21
N GLU A 149 -8.44 -12.18 -2.70
CA GLU A 149 -7.82 -13.12 -3.62
C GLU A 149 -6.41 -13.45 -3.15
N GLN A 150 -5.97 -14.68 -3.36
CA GLN A 150 -4.59 -15.12 -3.11
C GLN A 150 -3.94 -15.55 -4.42
N LYS A 151 -2.76 -15.03 -4.71
CA LYS A 151 -1.98 -15.33 -5.93
C LYS A 151 -0.51 -15.57 -5.60
#